data_9a6d79bc2aa27707de91acbfefae8933
#
_entry.id   9a6d79bc2aa27707de91acbfefae8933
#
_cell.length_a   1.000
_cell.length_b   1.000
_cell.length_c   1.000
_cell.angle_alpha   90.00
_cell.angle_beta   90.00
_cell.angle_gamma   90.00
#
_symmetry.space_group_name_H-M   'P 1'
#
loop_
_entity.id
_entity.type
_entity.pdbx_description
1 polymer ?
#
loop_
_entity_poly.entity_id
_entity_poly.type
_entity_poly.pdbx_seq_one_letter_code
_entity_poly.pdbx_strand_id
1 'polypeptide(L)'
;MTIEHTEAEGTLLLGTCRGDGSGGVVKGLGWRWGRSIGLWFVPRSRDAAPKRVLIEQTAVQLRAAGFEVEVVIDTTTGDRAEVEERLAGRAEARAGRLQDRAEREQTKAEQRYAASRRIADGIPFGQPILLGHHSQARAERDA
;
A
#
# COMPACT_ATOMS: atom_id res chain seq x y z
N MET A 1 -10.87 23.15 -0.17
CA MET A 1 -10.48 21.79 -0.58
C MET A 1 -11.06 21.48 -1.93
N THR A 2 -10.39 20.67 -2.74
CA THR A 2 -10.90 20.32 -4.07
C THR A 2 -10.95 18.81 -4.23
N ILE A 3 -12.11 18.28 -4.60
CA ILE A 3 -12.25 16.89 -5.03
C ILE A 3 -12.09 16.90 -6.55
N GLU A 4 -11.01 16.30 -7.02
CA GLU A 4 -10.70 16.23 -8.45
C GLU A 4 -10.79 14.78 -8.94
N HIS A 5 -11.37 14.58 -10.12
CA HIS A 5 -11.35 13.32 -10.81
C HIS A 5 -10.87 13.49 -12.24
N THR A 6 -9.85 12.73 -12.60
CA THR A 6 -9.38 12.56 -13.98
C THR A 6 -9.25 11.06 -14.26
N GLU A 7 -9.33 10.66 -15.52
CA GLU A 7 -9.14 9.24 -15.88
C GLU A 7 -7.75 8.76 -15.47
N ALA A 8 -6.72 9.58 -15.69
CA ALA A 8 -5.31 9.23 -15.42
C ALA A 8 -4.99 9.07 -13.93
N GLU A 9 -5.45 10.01 -13.10
CA GLU A 9 -5.10 10.11 -11.68
C GLU A 9 -6.14 9.42 -10.78
N GLY A 10 -7.37 9.25 -11.30
CA GLY A 10 -8.52 8.83 -10.52
C GLY A 10 -9.10 9.95 -9.69
N THR A 11 -9.76 9.63 -8.58
CA THR A 11 -10.38 10.61 -7.69
C THR A 11 -9.45 10.95 -6.54
N LEU A 12 -9.07 12.21 -6.43
CA LEU A 12 -8.16 12.76 -5.43
C LEU A 12 -8.86 13.85 -4.62
N LEU A 13 -8.42 14.05 -3.39
CA LEU A 13 -8.82 15.18 -2.55
C LEU A 13 -7.58 16.01 -2.24
N LEU A 14 -7.60 17.25 -2.71
CA LEU A 14 -6.53 18.23 -2.54
C LEU A 14 -6.90 19.24 -1.45
N GLY A 15 -5.86 19.90 -0.91
CA GLY A 15 -6.04 20.97 0.06
C GLY A 15 -6.38 20.51 1.48
N THR A 16 -6.07 19.25 1.83
CA THR A 16 -6.19 18.74 3.20
C THR A 16 -4.89 18.94 3.97
N CYS A 17 -4.99 19.26 5.25
CA CYS A 17 -3.86 19.40 6.15
C CYS A 17 -3.92 18.34 7.27
N ARG A 18 -2.75 17.95 7.77
CA ARG A 18 -2.67 16.99 8.87
C ARG A 18 -3.34 17.56 10.12
N GLY A 19 -4.37 16.88 10.63
CA GLY A 19 -5.06 17.25 11.86
C GLY A 19 -6.21 18.24 11.69
N ASP A 20 -6.58 18.59 10.45
CA ASP A 20 -7.71 19.48 10.14
C ASP A 20 -9.09 18.85 10.37
N GLY A 21 -9.16 17.57 10.69
CA GLY A 21 -10.41 16.83 10.89
C GLY A 21 -10.98 16.20 9.62
N SER A 22 -10.58 16.64 8.43
CA SER A 22 -11.07 16.10 7.15
C SER A 22 -10.80 14.60 7.00
N GLY A 23 -9.66 14.13 7.51
CA GLY A 23 -9.25 12.73 7.43
C GLY A 23 -10.23 11.76 8.09
N GLY A 24 -10.89 12.16 9.17
CA GLY A 24 -11.94 11.35 9.83
C GLY A 24 -13.15 11.14 8.93
N VAL A 25 -13.61 12.21 8.30
CA VAL A 25 -14.76 12.22 7.38
C VAL A 25 -14.48 11.33 6.17
N VAL A 26 -13.39 11.58 5.44
CA VAL A 26 -13.11 10.88 4.19
C VAL A 26 -12.74 9.41 4.40
N LYS A 27 -12.08 9.07 5.51
CA LYS A 27 -11.77 7.69 5.87
C LYS A 27 -13.05 6.86 6.08
N GLY A 28 -14.06 7.43 6.72
CA GLY A 28 -15.37 6.80 6.92
C GLY A 28 -16.10 6.49 5.61
N LEU A 29 -15.85 7.27 4.56
CA LEU A 29 -16.39 7.10 3.21
C LEU A 29 -15.54 6.18 2.31
N GLY A 30 -14.51 5.52 2.84
CA GLY A 30 -13.67 4.58 2.10
C GLY A 30 -12.50 5.18 1.33
N TRP A 31 -12.21 6.46 1.53
CA TRP A 31 -10.99 7.07 1.01
C TRP A 31 -9.76 6.51 1.72
N ARG A 32 -8.63 6.53 1.03
CA ARG A 32 -7.35 6.08 1.56
C ARG A 32 -6.28 7.14 1.43
N TRP A 33 -5.39 7.21 2.40
CA TRP A 33 -4.24 8.09 2.35
C TRP A 33 -3.10 7.45 1.54
N GLY A 34 -2.67 8.13 0.51
CA GLY A 34 -1.52 7.73 -0.31
C GLY A 34 -0.24 8.37 0.22
N ARG A 35 0.58 7.59 0.94
CA ARG A 35 1.84 8.10 1.51
C ARG A 35 2.81 8.64 0.47
N SER A 36 2.83 8.04 -0.71
CA SER A 36 3.72 8.44 -1.81
C SER A 36 3.29 9.70 -2.53
N ILE A 37 1.98 9.98 -2.56
CA ILE A 37 1.41 11.15 -3.23
C ILE A 37 1.03 12.27 -2.25
N GLY A 38 1.00 11.98 -0.94
CA GLY A 38 0.62 12.95 0.08
C GLY A 38 -0.84 13.42 0.02
N LEU A 39 -1.75 12.63 -0.56
CA LEU A 39 -3.15 12.98 -0.80
C LEU A 39 -4.10 11.84 -0.43
N TRP A 40 -5.35 12.18 -0.15
CA TRP A 40 -6.43 11.21 -0.07
C TRP A 40 -6.90 10.83 -1.48
N PHE A 41 -7.16 9.55 -1.68
CA PHE A 41 -7.62 9.04 -2.96
C PHE A 41 -8.72 7.98 -2.79
N VAL A 42 -9.55 7.83 -3.81
CA VAL A 42 -10.55 6.76 -3.90
C VAL A 42 -9.89 5.52 -4.53
N PRO A 43 -9.90 4.37 -3.85
CA PRO A 43 -9.35 3.15 -4.43
C PRO A 43 -10.07 2.73 -5.72
N ARG A 44 -9.30 2.24 -6.70
CA ARG A 44 -9.82 1.76 -7.99
C ARG A 44 -10.64 2.83 -8.74
N SER A 45 -10.15 4.06 -8.75
CA SER A 45 -10.76 5.16 -9.49
C SER A 45 -9.96 5.60 -10.70
N ARG A 46 -8.73 5.12 -10.86
CA ARG A 46 -7.91 5.35 -12.05
C ARG A 46 -8.41 4.48 -13.20
N ASP A 47 -8.36 5.02 -14.40
CA ASP A 47 -8.84 4.37 -15.62
C ASP A 47 -10.29 3.83 -15.50
N ALA A 48 -11.10 4.55 -14.75
CA ALA A 48 -12.49 4.18 -14.45
C ALA A 48 -13.37 5.43 -14.41
N ALA A 49 -14.63 5.25 -14.70
CA ALA A 49 -15.62 6.31 -14.59
C ALA A 49 -15.68 6.88 -13.14
N PRO A 50 -15.92 8.20 -13.00
CA PRO A 50 -16.02 8.85 -11.70
C PRO A 50 -17.15 8.25 -10.85
N LYS A 51 -16.86 7.92 -9.61
CA LYS A 51 -17.85 7.46 -8.63
C LYS A 51 -18.66 8.65 -8.11
N ARG A 52 -19.53 9.22 -8.96
CA ARG A 52 -20.26 10.48 -8.69
C ARG A 52 -20.95 10.48 -7.33
N VAL A 53 -21.68 9.42 -6.99
CA VAL A 53 -22.38 9.31 -5.71
C VAL A 53 -21.43 9.45 -4.52
N LEU A 54 -20.28 8.79 -4.58
CA LEU A 54 -19.26 8.89 -3.51
C LEU A 54 -18.66 10.29 -3.45
N ILE A 55 -18.37 10.90 -4.60
CA ILE A 55 -17.83 12.26 -4.69
C ILE A 55 -18.79 13.27 -4.07
N GLU A 56 -20.07 13.19 -4.44
CA GLU A 56 -21.13 14.07 -3.93
C GLU A 56 -21.34 13.87 -2.42
N GLN A 57 -21.43 12.63 -1.95
CA GLN A 57 -21.53 12.34 -0.51
C GLN A 57 -20.35 12.90 0.26
N THR A 58 -19.13 12.76 -0.29
CA THR A 58 -17.94 13.30 0.34
C THR A 58 -17.99 14.82 0.41
N ALA A 59 -18.37 15.48 -0.69
CA ALA A 59 -18.49 16.93 -0.73
C ALA A 59 -19.54 17.45 0.28
N VAL A 60 -20.70 16.78 0.39
CA VAL A 60 -21.73 17.14 1.35
C VAL A 60 -21.23 16.99 2.79
N GLN A 61 -20.60 15.88 3.13
CA GLN A 61 -20.11 15.65 4.49
C GLN A 61 -18.95 16.58 4.86
N LEU A 62 -18.04 16.89 3.95
CA LEU A 62 -16.98 17.85 4.18
C LEU A 62 -17.55 19.27 4.38
N ARG A 63 -18.55 19.68 3.57
CA ARG A 63 -19.22 20.98 3.75
C ARG A 63 -19.96 21.04 5.09
N ALA A 64 -20.63 19.96 5.50
CA ALA A 64 -21.28 19.87 6.80
C ALA A 64 -20.26 19.95 7.96
N ALA A 65 -19.04 19.52 7.76
CA ALA A 65 -17.93 19.66 8.71
C ALA A 65 -17.27 21.04 8.68
N GLY A 66 -17.77 21.99 7.85
CA GLY A 66 -17.29 23.37 7.80
C GLY A 66 -16.21 23.64 6.78
N PHE A 67 -15.93 22.72 5.87
CA PHE A 67 -14.94 22.91 4.81
C PHE A 67 -15.57 23.49 3.54
N GLU A 68 -14.86 24.39 2.90
CA GLU A 68 -15.19 24.83 1.54
C GLU A 68 -14.71 23.78 0.55
N VAL A 69 -15.64 23.20 -0.25
CA VAL A 69 -15.32 22.09 -1.15
C VAL A 69 -15.79 22.38 -2.56
N GLU A 70 -14.84 22.37 -3.47
CA GLU A 70 -15.04 22.40 -4.92
C GLU A 70 -14.97 20.96 -5.47
N VAL A 71 -15.76 20.69 -6.51
CA VAL A 71 -15.76 19.39 -7.18
C VAL A 71 -15.46 19.60 -8.65
N VAL A 72 -14.38 19.03 -9.14
CA VAL A 72 -13.94 19.08 -10.53
C VAL A 72 -13.91 17.67 -11.09
N ILE A 73 -14.71 17.40 -12.10
CA ILE A 73 -14.76 16.09 -12.76
C ILE A 73 -14.40 16.29 -14.23
N ASP A 74 -13.22 15.84 -14.59
CA ASP A 74 -12.80 15.76 -15.99
C ASP A 74 -12.96 14.32 -16.47
N THR A 75 -13.85 14.14 -17.46
CA THR A 75 -14.12 12.86 -18.10
C THR A 75 -13.49 12.77 -19.49
N THR A 76 -12.56 13.67 -19.80
CA THR A 76 -11.85 13.63 -21.07
C THR A 76 -11.00 12.36 -21.11
N THR A 77 -11.35 11.48 -22.03
CA THR A 77 -10.57 10.27 -22.27
C THR A 77 -9.33 10.67 -23.08
N GLY A 78 -8.15 10.36 -22.56
CA GLY A 78 -6.90 10.55 -23.29
C GLY A 78 -6.87 9.70 -24.58
N ASP A 79 -5.91 10.02 -25.47
CA ASP A 79 -5.70 9.20 -26.66
C ASP A 79 -5.42 7.74 -26.27
N ARG A 80 -5.96 6.80 -27.03
CA ARG A 80 -5.83 5.37 -26.74
C ARG A 80 -4.36 4.94 -26.60
N ALA A 81 -3.48 5.48 -27.43
CA ALA A 81 -2.05 5.20 -27.35
C ALA A 81 -1.44 5.67 -26.02
N GLU A 82 -1.80 6.87 -25.55
CA GLU A 82 -1.34 7.41 -24.26
C GLU A 82 -1.85 6.57 -23.08
N VAL A 83 -3.10 6.11 -23.16
CA VAL A 83 -3.69 5.23 -22.13
C VAL A 83 -2.95 3.91 -22.07
N GLU A 84 -2.70 3.28 -23.22
CA GLU A 84 -1.98 2.00 -23.32
C GLU A 84 -0.54 2.14 -22.82
N GLU A 85 0.18 3.20 -23.19
CA GLU A 85 1.54 3.47 -22.71
C GLU A 85 1.59 3.66 -21.18
N ARG A 86 0.64 4.41 -20.63
CA ARG A 86 0.51 4.62 -19.18
C ARG A 86 0.21 3.32 -18.44
N LEU A 87 -0.63 2.46 -19.00
CA LEU A 87 -0.95 1.14 -18.46
C LEU A 87 0.28 0.22 -18.48
N ALA A 88 0.99 0.18 -19.60
CA ALA A 88 2.22 -0.59 -19.76
C ALA A 88 3.30 -0.14 -18.76
N GLY A 89 3.57 1.15 -18.64
CA GLY A 89 4.56 1.68 -17.70
C GLY A 89 4.21 1.37 -16.23
N ARG A 90 2.92 1.38 -15.87
CA ARG A 90 2.49 0.96 -14.52
C ARG A 90 2.66 -0.55 -14.28
N ALA A 91 2.43 -1.36 -15.30
CA ALA A 91 2.64 -2.81 -15.24
C ALA A 91 4.12 -3.13 -15.05
N GLU A 92 5.00 -2.51 -15.82
CA GLU A 92 6.46 -2.64 -15.69
C GLU A 92 6.97 -2.20 -14.32
N ALA A 93 6.55 -1.03 -13.85
CA ALA A 93 6.91 -0.54 -12.52
C ALA A 93 6.43 -1.47 -11.40
N ARG A 94 5.28 -2.12 -11.57
CA ARG A 94 4.79 -3.13 -10.63
C ARG A 94 5.62 -4.40 -10.68
N ALA A 95 5.97 -4.88 -11.87
CA ALA A 95 6.82 -6.05 -12.07
C ALA A 95 8.20 -5.83 -11.44
N GLY A 96 8.84 -4.68 -11.67
CA GLY A 96 10.12 -4.32 -11.05
C GLY A 96 10.06 -4.36 -9.52
N ARG A 97 9.03 -3.76 -8.91
CA ARG A 97 8.88 -3.80 -7.43
C ARG A 97 8.70 -5.22 -6.88
N LEU A 98 8.03 -6.10 -7.63
CA LEU A 98 7.86 -7.50 -7.23
C LEU A 98 9.18 -8.26 -7.34
N GLN A 99 9.94 -8.00 -8.38
CA GLN A 99 11.27 -8.59 -8.57
C GLN A 99 12.23 -8.15 -7.45
N ASP A 100 12.35 -6.85 -7.16
CA ASP A 100 13.15 -6.34 -6.06
C ASP A 100 12.77 -6.95 -4.70
N ARG A 101 11.47 -7.20 -4.51
CA ARG A 101 11.00 -7.86 -3.30
C ARG A 101 11.42 -9.33 -3.26
N ALA A 102 11.30 -10.04 -4.38
CA ALA A 102 11.71 -11.44 -4.48
C ALA A 102 13.20 -11.59 -4.19
N GLU A 103 14.05 -10.76 -4.79
CA GLU A 103 15.50 -10.75 -4.55
C GLU A 103 15.84 -10.51 -3.07
N ARG A 104 15.18 -9.54 -2.44
CA ARG A 104 15.37 -9.28 -1.00
C ARG A 104 14.97 -10.45 -0.12
N GLU A 105 13.86 -11.11 -0.43
CA GLU A 105 13.44 -12.30 0.34
C GLU A 105 14.36 -13.51 0.09
N GLN A 106 14.86 -13.67 -1.13
CA GLN A 106 15.87 -14.70 -1.44
C GLN A 106 17.16 -14.47 -0.64
N THR A 107 17.69 -13.25 -0.65
CA THR A 107 18.91 -12.91 0.12
C THR A 107 18.71 -13.19 1.63
N LYS A 108 17.54 -12.85 2.18
CA LYS A 108 17.22 -13.17 3.59
C LYS A 108 17.13 -14.67 3.84
N ALA A 109 16.56 -15.43 2.91
CA ALA A 109 16.48 -16.89 3.02
C ALA A 109 17.88 -17.52 3.02
N GLU A 110 18.76 -17.07 2.13
CA GLU A 110 20.16 -17.52 2.07
C GLU A 110 20.92 -17.20 3.36
N GLN A 111 20.75 -15.99 3.88
CA GLN A 111 21.36 -15.60 5.17
C GLN A 111 20.87 -16.46 6.33
N ARG A 112 19.57 -16.74 6.41
CA ARG A 112 18.98 -17.62 7.43
C ARG A 112 19.49 -19.04 7.29
N TYR A 113 19.57 -19.54 6.07
CA TYR A 113 20.10 -20.88 5.81
C TYR A 113 21.59 -20.99 6.20
N ALA A 114 22.41 -19.98 5.83
CA ALA A 114 23.81 -19.96 6.22
C ALA A 114 23.98 -19.88 7.75
N ALA A 115 23.15 -19.09 8.44
CA ALA A 115 23.15 -19.01 9.89
C ALA A 115 22.76 -20.36 10.54
N SER A 116 21.73 -21.00 10.01
CA SER A 116 21.31 -22.34 10.47
C SER A 116 22.42 -23.39 10.30
N ARG A 117 23.09 -23.39 9.13
CA ARG A 117 24.21 -24.29 8.90
C ARG A 117 25.38 -24.05 9.86
N ARG A 118 25.74 -22.80 10.13
CA ARG A 118 26.79 -22.49 11.13
C ARG A 118 26.47 -23.06 12.52
N ILE A 119 25.19 -23.01 12.92
CA ILE A 119 24.76 -23.60 14.19
C ILE A 119 24.88 -25.11 14.14
N ALA A 120 24.40 -25.74 13.05
CA ALA A 120 24.47 -27.19 12.86
C ALA A 120 25.92 -27.71 12.83
N ASP A 121 26.80 -27.01 12.11
CA ASP A 121 28.21 -27.35 11.97
C ASP A 121 28.99 -27.17 13.31
N GLY A 122 28.47 -26.33 14.23
CA GLY A 122 29.01 -26.14 15.56
C GLY A 122 28.59 -27.23 16.59
N ILE A 123 27.67 -28.12 16.23
CA ILE A 123 27.24 -29.22 17.09
C ILE A 123 28.19 -30.40 16.87
N PRO A 124 28.94 -30.85 17.89
CA PRO A 124 29.82 -32.00 17.75
C PRO A 124 29.06 -33.25 17.34
N PHE A 125 29.62 -33.96 16.36
CA PHE A 125 29.03 -35.22 15.89
C PHE A 125 28.87 -36.23 17.05
N GLY A 126 27.64 -36.65 17.30
CA GLY A 126 27.38 -37.66 18.37
C GLY A 126 26.86 -37.08 19.69
N GLN A 127 26.53 -35.79 19.80
CA GLN A 127 25.74 -35.29 20.93
C GLN A 127 24.23 -35.41 20.63
N PRO A 128 23.52 -36.45 21.12
CA PRO A 128 22.07 -36.47 21.03
C PRO A 128 21.51 -35.32 21.92
N ILE A 129 20.49 -34.65 21.47
CA ILE A 129 19.68 -33.76 22.31
C ILE A 129 18.99 -34.69 23.31
N LEU A 130 19.52 -34.79 24.51
CA LEU A 130 18.94 -35.60 25.56
C LEU A 130 17.61 -34.97 26.00
N LEU A 131 16.54 -35.71 25.88
CA LEU A 131 15.21 -35.37 26.41
C LEU A 131 15.36 -35.04 27.90
N GLY A 132 14.91 -33.87 28.33
CA GLY A 132 15.04 -33.37 29.71
C GLY A 132 16.26 -32.50 30.01
N HIS A 133 17.12 -32.22 29.04
CA HIS A 133 18.22 -31.28 29.22
C HIS A 133 17.70 -29.85 29.18
N HIS A 134 18.34 -28.92 29.96
CA HIS A 134 17.97 -27.52 30.02
C HIS A 134 17.93 -26.80 28.65
N SER A 135 18.56 -27.34 27.61
CA SER A 135 18.48 -26.87 26.23
C SER A 135 17.12 -27.13 25.60
N GLN A 136 16.38 -28.15 26.03
CA GLN A 136 15.02 -28.43 25.55
C GLN A 136 14.03 -27.35 26.02
N ALA A 137 14.11 -26.98 27.31
CA ALA A 137 13.27 -25.92 27.87
C ALA A 137 13.55 -24.52 27.26
N ARG A 138 14.69 -24.35 26.56
CA ARG A 138 15.04 -23.14 25.82
C ARG A 138 14.42 -23.19 24.40
N ALA A 139 14.51 -24.33 23.73
CA ALA A 139 13.92 -24.54 22.41
C ALA A 139 12.38 -24.43 22.43
N GLU A 140 11.76 -24.92 23.51
CA GLU A 140 10.28 -24.82 23.70
C GLU A 140 9.80 -23.41 24.04
N ARG A 141 10.69 -22.51 24.53
CA ARG A 141 10.36 -21.10 24.80
C ARG A 141 10.52 -20.20 23.58
N ASP A 142 11.32 -20.61 22.61
CA ASP A 142 11.63 -19.85 21.40
C ASP A 142 10.81 -20.33 20.18
N ALA A 143 9.86 -21.29 20.35
CA ALA A 143 8.92 -21.81 19.38
C ALA A 143 7.51 -21.25 19.58
#